data_71383b6931a814e8e4e676d3633f32d2
#
_entry.id   71383b6931a814e8e4e676d3633f32d2
#
_cell.length_a   1.000
_cell.length_b   1.000
_cell.length_c   1.000
_cell.angle_alpha   90.00
_cell.angle_beta   90.00
_cell.angle_gamma   90.00
#
_symmetry.space_group_name_H-M   'P 1'
#
loop_
_entity.id
_entity.type
_entity.pdbx_description
1 polymer ?
#
loop_
_entity_poly.entity_id
_entity_poly.type
_entity_poly.pdbx_seq_one_letter_code
_entity_poly.pdbx_strand_id
1 'polypeptide(L)'
;MRRLALILLALCVLTLGPLDLQAGSDEAIQRNNLGASLLQKGKLEEAVAEFRKAAEMDPKYVAAQLNLGYAYDRLSRLEEAMAQYQKVIALEPGNLFAHNNLGVLYDKKGLYTEAIKEFEQVIQIDPTNATARENLENAKRSKGIVQEREERFAQAKKEVEARPDDPRAAYNLGRIFASYGKKEQAFEWLAKALELGFDDVKFLKDDPALVPLKDDPRFTELLKGR
;
A
#
# COMPACT_ATOMS: atom_id res chain seq x y z
N MET A 1 -12.75 -22.97 69.15
CA MET A 1 -13.03 -23.98 68.10
C MET A 1 -13.42 -23.22 66.84
N ARG A 2 -12.47 -23.15 65.94
CA ARG A 2 -12.59 -22.49 64.65
C ARG A 2 -13.20 -23.49 63.71
N ARG A 3 -14.28 -23.18 63.02
CA ARG A 3 -14.70 -23.86 61.76
C ARG A 3 -15.47 -22.91 60.88
N LEU A 4 -14.84 -22.67 59.76
CA LEU A 4 -15.37 -22.61 58.38
C LEU A 4 -16.40 -21.52 58.08
N ALA A 5 -15.85 -20.39 57.62
CA ALA A 5 -16.49 -19.58 56.58
C ALA A 5 -15.87 -19.99 55.22
N LEU A 6 -16.46 -20.99 54.57
CA LEU A 6 -16.23 -21.24 53.13
C LEU A 6 -17.12 -20.25 52.39
N ILE A 7 -16.48 -19.21 51.90
CA ILE A 7 -17.07 -18.28 50.94
C ILE A 7 -17.21 -19.04 49.63
N LEU A 8 -18.43 -19.40 49.32
CA LEU A 8 -18.84 -19.73 47.95
C LEU A 8 -18.68 -18.51 47.10
N LEU A 9 -17.53 -18.36 46.48
CA LEU A 9 -17.40 -17.57 45.24
C LEU A 9 -18.16 -18.35 44.18
N ALA A 10 -19.46 -18.07 44.06
CA ALA A 10 -20.20 -18.43 42.87
C ALA A 10 -19.59 -17.67 41.71
N LEU A 11 -18.77 -18.38 40.94
CA LEU A 11 -18.50 -17.99 39.54
C LEU A 11 -19.88 -17.90 38.88
N CYS A 12 -20.39 -16.69 38.73
CA CYS A 12 -21.40 -16.38 37.75
C CYS A 12 -20.69 -16.48 36.38
N VAL A 13 -20.43 -17.69 35.92
CA VAL A 13 -20.32 -17.94 34.50
C VAL A 13 -21.74 -17.69 34.00
N LEU A 14 -21.98 -16.47 33.53
CA LEU A 14 -23.09 -16.17 32.65
C LEU A 14 -22.87 -17.07 31.42
N THR A 15 -23.40 -18.28 31.48
CA THR A 15 -23.67 -19.08 30.30
C THR A 15 -24.74 -18.32 29.54
N LEU A 16 -24.30 -17.45 28.64
CA LEU A 16 -25.18 -16.92 27.59
C LEU A 16 -25.79 -18.16 26.92
N GLY A 17 -27.08 -18.36 27.13
CA GLY A 17 -27.80 -19.48 26.51
C GLY A 17 -27.79 -19.31 24.98
N PRO A 18 -28.16 -20.35 24.23
CA PRO A 18 -28.19 -20.28 22.77
C PRO A 18 -29.06 -19.13 22.21
N LEU A 19 -30.03 -18.65 22.99
CA LEU A 19 -30.87 -17.50 22.68
C LEU A 19 -30.12 -16.17 22.74
N ASP A 20 -29.19 -16.00 23.67
CA ASP A 20 -28.43 -14.76 23.85
C ASP A 20 -27.34 -14.64 22.76
N LEU A 21 -26.76 -15.77 22.34
CA LEU A 21 -25.85 -15.83 21.20
C LEU A 21 -26.58 -15.50 19.88
N GLN A 22 -27.84 -15.97 19.73
CA GLN A 22 -28.67 -15.68 18.55
C GLN A 22 -29.04 -14.18 18.51
N ALA A 23 -29.44 -13.59 19.62
CA ALA A 23 -29.77 -12.17 19.72
C ALA A 23 -28.56 -11.27 19.43
N GLY A 24 -27.37 -11.64 19.92
CA GLY A 24 -26.13 -10.95 19.60
C GLY A 24 -25.77 -11.00 18.11
N SER A 25 -25.96 -12.14 17.47
CA SER A 25 -25.76 -12.33 16.03
C SER A 25 -26.77 -11.51 15.21
N ASP A 26 -28.04 -11.51 15.60
CA ASP A 26 -29.09 -10.73 14.93
C ASP A 26 -28.83 -9.21 15.03
N GLU A 27 -28.39 -8.72 16.18
CA GLU A 27 -28.02 -7.31 16.35
C GLU A 27 -26.79 -6.96 15.50
N ALA A 28 -25.77 -7.82 15.41
CA ALA A 28 -24.63 -7.64 14.54
C ALA A 28 -25.06 -7.51 13.07
N ILE A 29 -26.00 -8.35 12.63
CA ILE A 29 -26.57 -8.27 11.28
C ILE A 29 -27.30 -6.94 11.06
N GLN A 30 -28.11 -6.49 12.02
CA GLN A 30 -28.81 -5.19 11.93
C GLN A 30 -27.81 -4.02 11.82
N ARG A 31 -26.74 -4.02 12.64
CA ARG A 31 -25.69 -3.02 12.60
C ARG A 31 -24.96 -3.02 11.25
N ASN A 32 -24.61 -4.20 10.73
CA ASN A 32 -24.01 -4.32 9.41
C ASN A 32 -24.91 -3.76 8.31
N ASN A 33 -26.21 -4.06 8.34
CA ASN A 33 -27.16 -3.55 7.36
C ASN A 33 -27.32 -2.03 7.45
N LEU A 34 -27.32 -1.47 8.66
CA LEU A 34 -27.32 -0.02 8.87
C LEU A 34 -26.04 0.60 8.30
N GLY A 35 -24.88 0.01 8.58
CA GLY A 35 -23.60 0.45 8.00
C GLY A 35 -23.61 0.44 6.48
N ALA A 36 -24.18 -0.60 5.84
CA ALA A 36 -24.32 -0.69 4.39
C ALA A 36 -25.22 0.42 3.81
N SER A 37 -26.34 0.74 4.50
CA SER A 37 -27.20 1.85 4.11
C SER A 37 -26.50 3.21 4.23
N LEU A 38 -25.71 3.41 5.28
CA LEU A 38 -24.92 4.63 5.49
C LEU A 38 -23.84 4.77 4.41
N LEU A 39 -23.17 3.67 4.07
CA LEU A 39 -22.16 3.61 3.01
C LEU A 39 -22.75 4.03 1.65
N GLN A 40 -23.95 3.53 1.31
CA GLN A 40 -24.65 3.91 0.08
C GLN A 40 -25.01 5.41 0.04
N LYS A 41 -25.25 6.01 1.21
CA LYS A 41 -25.51 7.45 1.36
C LYS A 41 -24.22 8.30 1.39
N GLY A 42 -23.06 7.68 1.26
CA GLY A 42 -21.76 8.36 1.32
C GLY A 42 -21.32 8.77 2.73
N LYS A 43 -22.02 8.31 3.78
CA LYS A 43 -21.72 8.60 5.18
C LYS A 43 -20.68 7.61 5.73
N LEU A 44 -19.44 7.75 5.24
CA LEU A 44 -18.40 6.74 5.41
C LEU A 44 -18.01 6.51 6.88
N GLU A 45 -17.83 7.58 7.67
CA GLU A 45 -17.45 7.47 9.10
C GLU A 45 -18.57 6.84 9.94
N GLU A 46 -19.83 7.22 9.65
CA GLU A 46 -20.99 6.61 10.31
C GLU A 46 -21.08 5.10 9.96
N ALA A 47 -20.84 4.76 8.68
CA ALA A 47 -20.80 3.36 8.23
C ALA A 47 -19.71 2.57 8.95
N VAL A 48 -18.49 3.11 9.06
CA VAL A 48 -17.38 2.50 9.82
C VAL A 48 -17.81 2.24 11.27
N ALA A 49 -18.48 3.21 11.92
CA ALA A 49 -18.93 3.04 13.30
C ALA A 49 -19.91 1.87 13.45
N GLU A 50 -20.86 1.71 12.55
CA GLU A 50 -21.83 0.62 12.61
C GLU A 50 -21.22 -0.74 12.21
N PHE A 51 -20.38 -0.80 11.18
CA PHE A 51 -19.66 -2.02 10.83
C PHE A 51 -18.70 -2.48 11.95
N ARG A 52 -18.04 -1.54 12.64
CA ARG A 52 -17.18 -1.86 13.79
C ARG A 52 -17.99 -2.49 14.92
N LYS A 53 -19.14 -1.90 15.29
CA LYS A 53 -20.03 -2.48 16.29
C LYS A 53 -20.45 -3.90 15.92
N ALA A 54 -20.84 -4.11 14.64
CA ALA A 54 -21.19 -5.43 14.16
C ALA A 54 -20.04 -6.44 14.30
N ALA A 55 -18.81 -6.02 13.95
CA ALA A 55 -17.62 -6.85 14.05
C ALA A 55 -17.15 -7.09 15.49
N GLU A 56 -17.46 -6.18 16.42
CA GLU A 56 -17.20 -6.35 17.86
C GLU A 56 -18.21 -7.30 18.51
N MET A 57 -19.48 -7.22 18.10
CA MET A 57 -20.55 -8.11 18.58
C MET A 57 -20.36 -9.55 18.11
N ASP A 58 -19.96 -9.72 16.85
CA ASP A 58 -19.63 -11.01 16.28
C ASP A 58 -18.30 -10.95 15.51
N PRO A 59 -17.19 -11.26 16.18
CA PRO A 59 -15.86 -11.26 15.56
C PRO A 59 -15.68 -12.23 14.38
N LYS A 60 -16.58 -13.22 14.24
CA LYS A 60 -16.59 -14.21 13.15
C LYS A 60 -17.52 -13.80 12.01
N TYR A 61 -18.23 -12.68 12.13
CA TYR A 61 -19.12 -12.21 11.09
C TYR A 61 -18.31 -11.61 9.93
N VAL A 62 -17.97 -12.47 8.98
CA VAL A 62 -17.11 -12.16 7.83
C VAL A 62 -17.61 -10.94 7.03
N ALA A 63 -18.94 -10.86 6.80
CA ALA A 63 -19.49 -9.74 6.06
C ALA A 63 -19.28 -8.39 6.76
N ALA A 64 -19.36 -8.31 8.09
CA ALA A 64 -19.07 -7.09 8.84
C ALA A 64 -17.59 -6.70 8.74
N GLN A 65 -16.68 -7.67 8.83
CA GLN A 65 -15.24 -7.44 8.67
C GLN A 65 -14.89 -6.96 7.25
N LEU A 66 -15.49 -7.58 6.22
CA LEU A 66 -15.31 -7.16 4.82
C LEU A 66 -15.80 -5.74 4.59
N ASN A 67 -17.02 -5.43 5.04
CA ASN A 67 -17.62 -4.12 4.88
C ASN A 67 -16.84 -3.04 5.64
N LEU A 68 -16.34 -3.37 6.82
CA LEU A 68 -15.47 -2.48 7.60
C LEU A 68 -14.16 -2.20 6.86
N GLY A 69 -13.53 -3.23 6.31
CA GLY A 69 -12.33 -3.08 5.48
C GLY A 69 -12.59 -2.19 4.26
N TYR A 70 -13.69 -2.42 3.55
CA TYR A 70 -14.08 -1.61 2.41
C TYR A 70 -14.36 -0.14 2.80
N ALA A 71 -15.04 0.10 3.90
CA ALA A 71 -15.31 1.45 4.37
C ALA A 71 -14.01 2.20 4.76
N TYR A 72 -13.05 1.50 5.37
CA TYR A 72 -11.73 2.06 5.65
C TYR A 72 -10.95 2.39 4.36
N ASP A 73 -10.95 1.51 3.35
CA ASP A 73 -10.31 1.81 2.04
C ASP A 73 -10.92 3.06 1.40
N ARG A 74 -12.25 3.21 1.43
CA ARG A 74 -12.95 4.40 0.93
C ARG A 74 -12.56 5.68 1.66
N LEU A 75 -12.13 5.59 2.92
CA LEU A 75 -11.59 6.69 3.72
C LEU A 75 -10.08 6.86 3.56
N SER A 76 -9.44 6.09 2.68
CA SER A 76 -7.98 6.03 2.53
C SER A 76 -7.23 5.62 3.81
N ARG A 77 -7.90 4.93 4.71
CA ARG A 77 -7.34 4.36 5.94
C ARG A 77 -6.80 2.96 5.65
N LEU A 78 -5.70 2.94 4.89
CA LEU A 78 -5.21 1.72 4.23
C LEU A 78 -4.79 0.64 5.23
N GLU A 79 -4.11 0.99 6.30
CA GLU A 79 -3.63 0.05 7.32
C GLU A 79 -4.79 -0.66 8.03
N GLU A 80 -5.83 0.11 8.38
CA GLU A 80 -7.01 -0.47 9.02
C GLU A 80 -7.79 -1.36 8.05
N ALA A 81 -7.90 -0.97 6.79
CA ALA A 81 -8.52 -1.79 5.75
C ALA A 81 -7.79 -3.12 5.57
N MET A 82 -6.46 -3.08 5.46
CA MET A 82 -5.61 -4.27 5.34
C MET A 82 -5.79 -5.21 6.52
N ALA A 83 -5.82 -4.67 7.76
CA ALA A 83 -6.03 -5.46 8.97
C ALA A 83 -7.38 -6.17 8.96
N GLN A 84 -8.45 -5.55 8.44
CA GLN A 84 -9.75 -6.22 8.35
C GLN A 84 -9.75 -7.33 7.29
N TYR A 85 -9.18 -7.10 6.10
CA TYR A 85 -9.09 -8.14 5.07
C TYR A 85 -8.23 -9.33 5.53
N GLN A 86 -7.14 -9.09 6.27
CA GLN A 86 -6.34 -10.15 6.87
C GLN A 86 -7.13 -10.98 7.89
N LYS A 87 -8.00 -10.34 8.70
CA LYS A 87 -8.91 -11.07 9.59
C LYS A 87 -9.89 -11.94 8.81
N VAL A 88 -10.44 -11.42 7.71
CA VAL A 88 -11.32 -12.20 6.84
C VAL A 88 -10.60 -13.42 6.27
N ILE A 89 -9.38 -13.24 5.76
CA ILE A 89 -8.57 -14.34 5.24
C ILE A 89 -8.27 -15.38 6.33
N ALA A 90 -8.05 -14.94 7.58
CA ALA A 90 -7.85 -15.85 8.70
C ALA A 90 -9.12 -16.66 9.04
N LEU A 91 -10.31 -16.09 8.85
CA LEU A 91 -11.60 -16.77 9.04
C LEU A 91 -11.98 -17.64 7.85
N GLU A 92 -11.76 -17.13 6.66
CA GLU A 92 -12.10 -17.75 5.36
C GLU A 92 -10.89 -17.65 4.41
N PRO A 93 -9.95 -18.61 4.45
CA PRO A 93 -8.75 -18.57 3.59
C PRO A 93 -9.02 -18.56 2.08
N GLY A 94 -10.23 -18.93 1.67
CA GLY A 94 -10.67 -18.88 0.27
C GLY A 94 -11.50 -17.66 -0.11
N ASN A 95 -11.52 -16.61 0.71
CA ASN A 95 -12.36 -15.44 0.44
C ASN A 95 -11.75 -14.56 -0.67
N LEU A 96 -12.30 -14.69 -1.88
CA LEU A 96 -11.84 -13.98 -3.08
C LEU A 96 -11.84 -12.46 -2.92
N PHE A 97 -12.86 -11.92 -2.25
CA PHE A 97 -12.97 -10.47 -2.06
C PHE A 97 -11.88 -9.94 -1.14
N ALA A 98 -11.58 -10.66 -0.06
CA ALA A 98 -10.54 -10.26 0.88
C ALA A 98 -9.16 -10.30 0.22
N HIS A 99 -8.81 -11.37 -0.49
CA HIS A 99 -7.56 -11.48 -1.21
C HIS A 99 -7.43 -10.39 -2.30
N ASN A 100 -8.46 -10.20 -3.13
CA ASN A 100 -8.41 -9.18 -4.19
C ASN A 100 -8.23 -7.77 -3.61
N ASN A 101 -9.01 -7.40 -2.60
CA ASN A 101 -8.93 -6.07 -2.01
C ASN A 101 -7.61 -5.87 -1.26
N LEU A 102 -7.10 -6.87 -0.55
CA LEU A 102 -5.80 -6.81 0.10
C LEU A 102 -4.68 -6.63 -0.95
N GLY A 103 -4.74 -7.35 -2.06
CA GLY A 103 -3.83 -7.20 -3.19
C GLY A 103 -3.84 -5.77 -3.76
N VAL A 104 -5.02 -5.19 -3.96
CA VAL A 104 -5.17 -3.79 -4.40
C VAL A 104 -4.57 -2.81 -3.40
N LEU A 105 -4.73 -3.04 -2.09
CA LEU A 105 -4.12 -2.18 -1.07
C LEU A 105 -2.59 -2.30 -1.04
N TYR A 106 -2.05 -3.50 -1.23
CA TYR A 106 -0.61 -3.69 -1.37
C TYR A 106 -0.06 -2.97 -2.61
N ASP A 107 -0.76 -3.07 -3.76
CA ASP A 107 -0.38 -2.37 -4.98
C ASP A 107 -0.36 -0.84 -4.79
N LYS A 108 -1.41 -0.27 -4.19
CA LYS A 108 -1.48 1.16 -3.81
C LYS A 108 -0.31 1.61 -2.94
N LYS A 109 0.22 0.72 -2.10
CA LYS A 109 1.40 0.98 -1.22
C LYS A 109 2.73 0.72 -1.92
N GLY A 110 2.74 0.27 -3.16
CA GLY A 110 3.96 -0.13 -3.88
C GLY A 110 4.56 -1.46 -3.41
N LEU A 111 3.83 -2.24 -2.63
CA LEU A 111 4.20 -3.57 -2.14
C LEU A 111 3.79 -4.62 -3.19
N TYR A 112 4.42 -4.51 -4.36
CA TYR A 112 4.00 -5.28 -5.54
C TYR A 112 4.18 -6.79 -5.38
N THR A 113 5.16 -7.23 -4.60
CA THR A 113 5.38 -8.67 -4.36
C THR A 113 4.23 -9.29 -3.57
N GLU A 114 3.77 -8.58 -2.54
CA GLU A 114 2.63 -8.95 -1.71
C GLU A 114 1.34 -8.88 -2.52
N ALA A 115 1.14 -7.84 -3.33
CA ALA A 115 -0.01 -7.71 -4.22
C ALA A 115 -0.11 -8.89 -5.20
N ILE A 116 1.00 -9.25 -5.85
CA ILE A 116 1.09 -10.39 -6.77
C ILE A 116 0.64 -11.66 -6.07
N LYS A 117 1.15 -11.92 -4.85
CA LYS A 117 0.78 -13.11 -4.08
C LYS A 117 -0.72 -13.19 -3.81
N GLU A 118 -1.34 -12.08 -3.43
CA GLU A 118 -2.77 -12.06 -3.14
C GLU A 118 -3.61 -12.27 -4.41
N PHE A 119 -3.24 -11.67 -5.54
CA PHE A 119 -3.93 -11.90 -6.82
C PHE A 119 -3.73 -13.33 -7.34
N GLU A 120 -2.56 -13.93 -7.15
CA GLU A 120 -2.32 -15.35 -7.47
C GLU A 120 -3.21 -16.27 -6.64
N GLN A 121 -3.47 -15.97 -5.35
CA GLN A 121 -4.44 -16.71 -4.54
C GLN A 121 -5.85 -16.63 -5.15
N VAL A 122 -6.30 -15.44 -5.57
CA VAL A 122 -7.61 -15.30 -6.24
C VAL A 122 -7.68 -16.19 -7.48
N ILE A 123 -6.64 -16.18 -8.33
CA ILE A 123 -6.61 -16.98 -9.57
C ILE A 123 -6.52 -18.48 -9.29
N GLN A 124 -5.84 -18.87 -8.21
CA GLN A 124 -5.80 -20.28 -7.78
C GLN A 124 -7.17 -20.79 -7.36
N ILE A 125 -7.97 -19.97 -6.69
CA ILE A 125 -9.33 -20.32 -6.23
C ILE A 125 -10.32 -20.22 -7.38
N ASP A 126 -10.27 -19.13 -8.15
CA ASP A 126 -11.10 -18.89 -9.34
C ASP A 126 -10.22 -18.56 -10.55
N PRO A 127 -9.82 -19.57 -11.34
CA PRO A 127 -9.03 -19.37 -12.55
C PRO A 127 -9.72 -18.53 -13.64
N THR A 128 -11.01 -18.24 -13.52
CA THR A 128 -11.76 -17.46 -14.51
C THR A 128 -11.84 -15.97 -14.16
N ASN A 129 -11.37 -15.57 -12.99
CA ASN A 129 -11.44 -14.20 -12.50
C ASN A 129 -10.60 -13.23 -13.35
N ALA A 130 -11.26 -12.52 -14.25
CA ALA A 130 -10.61 -11.59 -15.17
C ALA A 130 -9.98 -10.39 -14.44
N THR A 131 -10.65 -9.87 -13.41
CA THR A 131 -10.17 -8.73 -12.64
C THR A 131 -8.87 -9.06 -11.91
N ALA A 132 -8.80 -10.24 -11.28
CA ALA A 132 -7.58 -10.65 -10.60
C ALA A 132 -6.40 -10.86 -11.58
N ARG A 133 -6.67 -11.39 -12.79
CA ARG A 133 -5.62 -11.50 -13.82
C ARG A 133 -5.11 -10.13 -14.27
N GLU A 134 -6.01 -9.18 -14.52
CA GLU A 134 -5.63 -7.82 -14.90
C GLU A 134 -4.80 -7.16 -13.79
N ASN A 135 -5.25 -7.23 -12.55
CA ASN A 135 -4.54 -6.71 -11.39
C ASN A 135 -3.16 -7.36 -11.23
N LEU A 136 -3.06 -8.68 -11.40
CA LEU A 136 -1.80 -9.42 -11.36
C LEU A 136 -0.80 -8.90 -12.41
N GLU A 137 -1.25 -8.75 -13.66
CA GLU A 137 -0.38 -8.26 -14.73
C GLU A 137 0.06 -6.80 -14.50
N ASN A 138 -0.82 -5.95 -13.97
CA ASN A 138 -0.49 -4.59 -13.59
C ASN A 138 0.55 -4.56 -12.47
N ALA A 139 0.37 -5.34 -11.41
CA ALA A 139 1.32 -5.43 -10.31
C ALA A 139 2.69 -5.98 -10.76
N LYS A 140 2.72 -7.00 -11.63
CA LYS A 140 3.97 -7.52 -12.22
C LYS A 140 4.69 -6.46 -13.03
N ARG A 141 3.95 -5.70 -13.86
CA ARG A 141 4.51 -4.60 -14.65
C ARG A 141 5.10 -3.51 -13.76
N SER A 142 4.35 -3.08 -12.75
CA SER A 142 4.81 -2.07 -11.79
C SER A 142 6.07 -2.50 -11.05
N LYS A 143 6.10 -3.77 -10.59
CA LYS A 143 7.30 -4.37 -9.96
C LYS A 143 8.50 -4.34 -10.89
N GLY A 144 8.32 -4.73 -12.17
CA GLY A 144 9.39 -4.72 -13.17
C GLY A 144 9.94 -3.32 -13.41
N ILE A 145 9.08 -2.31 -13.51
CA ILE A 145 9.49 -0.90 -13.66
C ILE A 145 10.33 -0.44 -12.45
N VAL A 146 9.92 -0.76 -11.23
CA VAL A 146 10.66 -0.38 -10.02
C VAL A 146 12.02 -1.09 -10.00
N GLN A 147 12.04 -2.39 -10.27
CA GLN A 147 13.28 -3.16 -10.30
C GLN A 147 14.27 -2.63 -11.35
N GLU A 148 13.81 -2.36 -12.58
CA GLU A 148 14.64 -1.78 -13.63
C GLU A 148 15.22 -0.41 -13.22
N ARG A 149 14.43 0.41 -12.54
CA ARG A 149 14.89 1.70 -12.01
C ARG A 149 15.99 1.52 -10.95
N GLU A 150 15.81 0.59 -10.03
CA GLU A 150 16.80 0.29 -8.99
C GLU A 150 18.10 -0.25 -9.59
N GLU A 151 18.02 -1.14 -10.57
CA GLU A 151 19.18 -1.68 -11.29
C GLU A 151 19.95 -0.58 -12.03
N ARG A 152 19.25 0.30 -12.77
CA ARG A 152 19.88 1.45 -13.45
C ARG A 152 20.57 2.39 -12.48
N PHE A 153 19.97 2.64 -11.33
CA PHE A 153 20.55 3.49 -10.31
C PHE A 153 21.78 2.85 -9.66
N ALA A 154 21.70 1.57 -9.33
CA ALA A 154 22.83 0.81 -8.78
C ALA A 154 24.00 0.76 -9.78
N GLN A 155 23.72 0.55 -11.06
CA GLN A 155 24.73 0.56 -12.12
C GLN A 155 25.42 1.92 -12.24
N ALA A 156 24.65 3.02 -12.28
CA ALA A 156 25.22 4.35 -12.38
C ALA A 156 26.10 4.71 -11.17
N LYS A 157 25.68 4.32 -9.96
CA LYS A 157 26.53 4.47 -8.76
C LYS A 157 27.85 3.71 -8.89
N LYS A 158 27.77 2.45 -9.31
CA LYS A 158 28.97 1.62 -9.52
C LYS A 158 29.90 2.22 -10.57
N GLU A 159 29.37 2.84 -11.62
CA GLU A 159 30.19 3.52 -12.64
C GLU A 159 30.93 4.73 -12.06
N VAL A 160 30.27 5.53 -11.24
CA VAL A 160 30.93 6.66 -10.56
C VAL A 160 32.00 6.18 -9.55
N GLU A 161 31.72 5.11 -8.80
CA GLU A 161 32.70 4.52 -7.88
C GLU A 161 33.94 3.98 -8.61
N ALA A 162 33.73 3.34 -9.77
CA ALA A 162 34.83 2.80 -10.58
C ALA A 162 35.63 3.89 -11.33
N ARG A 163 34.99 5.02 -11.66
CA ARG A 163 35.57 6.12 -12.41
C ARG A 163 35.12 7.48 -11.82
N PRO A 164 35.65 7.86 -10.65
CA PRO A 164 35.19 9.06 -9.92
C PRO A 164 35.42 10.39 -10.66
N ASP A 165 36.38 10.41 -11.58
CA ASP A 165 36.74 11.60 -12.37
C ASP A 165 36.16 11.56 -13.81
N ASP A 166 35.27 10.61 -14.11
CA ASP A 166 34.61 10.54 -15.40
C ASP A 166 33.39 11.47 -15.42
N PRO A 167 33.43 12.57 -16.25
CA PRO A 167 32.32 13.52 -16.31
C PRO A 167 31.02 12.89 -16.82
N ARG A 168 31.10 11.85 -17.66
CA ARG A 168 29.92 11.16 -18.19
C ARG A 168 29.28 10.27 -17.13
N ALA A 169 30.06 9.61 -16.28
CA ALA A 169 29.53 8.84 -15.18
C ALA A 169 28.78 9.75 -14.18
N ALA A 170 29.35 10.88 -13.81
CA ALA A 170 28.72 11.88 -12.96
C ALA A 170 27.43 12.43 -13.60
N TYR A 171 27.47 12.77 -14.89
CA TYR A 171 26.30 13.21 -15.65
C TYR A 171 25.16 12.15 -15.65
N ASN A 172 25.49 10.89 -15.95
CA ASN A 172 24.51 9.81 -15.95
C ASN A 172 23.84 9.63 -14.60
N LEU A 173 24.55 9.73 -13.51
CA LEU A 173 23.97 9.67 -12.18
C LEU A 173 23.07 10.88 -11.89
N GLY A 174 23.47 12.08 -12.28
CA GLY A 174 22.66 13.31 -12.17
C GLY A 174 21.34 13.21 -12.93
N ARG A 175 21.36 12.75 -14.18
CA ARG A 175 20.15 12.56 -14.98
C ARG A 175 19.19 11.49 -14.41
N ILE A 176 19.73 10.44 -13.80
CA ILE A 176 18.91 9.43 -13.12
C ILE A 176 18.23 10.04 -11.90
N PHE A 177 18.93 10.81 -11.08
CA PHE A 177 18.32 11.54 -9.97
C PHE A 177 17.22 12.49 -10.44
N ALA A 178 17.44 13.21 -11.55
CA ALA A 178 16.45 14.09 -12.14
C ALA A 178 15.19 13.34 -12.58
N SER A 179 15.34 12.19 -13.25
CA SER A 179 14.23 11.36 -13.70
C SER A 179 13.41 10.76 -12.51
N TYR A 180 14.01 10.69 -11.31
CA TYR A 180 13.35 10.24 -10.08
C TYR A 180 12.78 11.40 -9.23
N GLY A 181 12.84 12.64 -9.75
CA GLY A 181 12.37 13.83 -9.05
C GLY A 181 13.24 14.26 -7.85
N LYS A 182 14.42 13.67 -7.71
CA LYS A 182 15.40 13.99 -6.65
C LYS A 182 16.25 15.17 -7.07
N LYS A 183 15.65 16.37 -7.08
CA LYS A 183 16.24 17.59 -7.67
C LYS A 183 17.58 17.97 -7.06
N GLU A 184 17.70 17.94 -5.73
CA GLU A 184 18.93 18.33 -5.03
C GLU A 184 20.10 17.47 -5.45
N GLN A 185 19.95 16.14 -5.41
CA GLN A 185 21.00 15.22 -5.84
C GLN A 185 21.27 15.33 -7.35
N ALA A 186 20.26 15.60 -8.14
CA ALA A 186 20.45 15.81 -9.56
C ALA A 186 21.35 17.03 -9.85
N PHE A 187 21.08 18.16 -9.21
CA PHE A 187 21.91 19.36 -9.37
C PHE A 187 23.34 19.15 -8.86
N GLU A 188 23.52 18.49 -7.73
CA GLU A 188 24.84 18.14 -7.19
C GLU A 188 25.69 17.37 -8.21
N TRP A 189 25.13 16.30 -8.77
CA TRP A 189 25.84 15.44 -9.72
C TRP A 189 26.02 16.07 -11.09
N LEU A 190 25.08 16.90 -11.55
CA LEU A 190 25.25 17.67 -12.80
C LEU A 190 26.33 18.74 -12.65
N ALA A 191 26.40 19.44 -11.51
CA ALA A 191 27.47 20.40 -11.22
C ALA A 191 28.83 19.68 -11.23
N LYS A 192 28.94 18.54 -10.55
CA LYS A 192 30.15 17.73 -10.54
C LYS A 192 30.57 17.27 -11.94
N ALA A 193 29.61 16.85 -12.77
CA ALA A 193 29.90 16.48 -14.16
C ALA A 193 30.54 17.63 -14.94
N LEU A 194 29.99 18.85 -14.79
CA LEU A 194 30.51 20.05 -15.43
C LEU A 194 31.88 20.46 -14.89
N GLU A 195 32.15 20.31 -13.58
CA GLU A 195 33.45 20.53 -12.95
C GLU A 195 34.50 19.55 -13.48
N LEU A 196 34.12 18.30 -13.73
CA LEU A 196 34.97 17.26 -14.33
C LEU A 196 35.19 17.43 -15.83
N GLY A 197 34.55 18.43 -16.46
CA GLY A 197 34.75 18.75 -17.88
C GLY A 197 33.69 18.16 -18.81
N PHE A 198 32.48 17.91 -18.32
CA PHE A 198 31.34 17.62 -19.22
C PHE A 198 30.99 18.89 -20.00
N ASP A 199 31.25 18.89 -21.31
CA ASP A 199 31.19 20.10 -22.15
C ASP A 199 30.02 20.11 -23.14
N ASP A 200 29.25 19.02 -23.30
CA ASP A 200 28.11 18.97 -24.19
C ASP A 200 26.87 19.65 -23.60
N VAL A 201 26.93 20.99 -23.53
CA VAL A 201 25.85 21.82 -22.99
C VAL A 201 24.57 21.70 -23.80
N LYS A 202 24.67 21.46 -25.13
CA LYS A 202 23.52 21.27 -26.00
C LYS A 202 22.78 19.98 -25.60
N PHE A 203 23.52 18.89 -25.47
CA PHE A 203 22.97 17.62 -25.02
C PHE A 203 22.29 17.73 -23.65
N LEU A 204 22.91 18.49 -22.73
CA LEU A 204 22.35 18.73 -21.40
C LEU A 204 21.02 19.50 -21.45
N LYS A 205 20.89 20.49 -22.34
CA LYS A 205 19.65 21.23 -22.57
C LYS A 205 18.55 20.39 -23.22
N ASP A 206 18.93 19.46 -24.08
CA ASP A 206 17.99 18.66 -24.88
C ASP A 206 17.60 17.34 -24.22
N ASP A 207 18.31 16.91 -23.15
CA ASP A 207 18.02 15.64 -22.47
C ASP A 207 16.60 15.61 -21.85
N PRO A 208 15.74 14.68 -22.28
CA PRO A 208 14.38 14.52 -21.73
C PRO A 208 14.38 14.17 -20.23
N ALA A 209 15.44 13.51 -19.73
CA ALA A 209 15.54 13.16 -18.33
C ALA A 209 15.67 14.38 -17.40
N LEU A 210 16.13 15.52 -17.95
CA LEU A 210 16.32 16.77 -17.21
C LEU A 210 15.11 17.72 -17.28
N VAL A 211 14.04 17.35 -17.98
CA VAL A 211 12.81 18.16 -18.05
C VAL A 211 12.30 18.59 -16.67
N PRO A 212 12.31 17.74 -15.62
CA PRO A 212 11.86 18.15 -14.28
C PRO A 212 12.70 19.26 -13.62
N LEU A 213 13.89 19.56 -14.17
CA LEU A 213 14.80 20.57 -13.66
C LEU A 213 14.72 21.89 -14.43
N LYS A 214 14.20 21.89 -15.66
CA LYS A 214 14.30 23.05 -16.58
C LYS A 214 13.64 24.33 -16.07
N ASP A 215 12.56 24.19 -15.27
CA ASP A 215 11.85 25.31 -14.69
C ASP A 215 12.49 25.82 -13.37
N ASP A 216 13.51 25.10 -12.85
CA ASP A 216 14.22 25.50 -11.65
C ASP A 216 15.32 26.54 -12.02
N PRO A 217 15.36 27.71 -11.38
CA PRO A 217 16.38 28.74 -11.65
C PRO A 217 17.82 28.22 -11.59
N ARG A 218 18.09 27.23 -10.76
CA ARG A 218 19.41 26.59 -10.65
C ARG A 218 19.86 25.93 -11.94
N PHE A 219 18.93 25.46 -12.79
CA PHE A 219 19.28 24.88 -14.08
C PHE A 219 19.88 25.90 -15.05
N THR A 220 19.31 27.10 -15.07
CA THR A 220 19.87 28.22 -15.85
C THR A 220 21.21 28.67 -15.28
N GLU A 221 21.34 28.74 -13.96
CA GLU A 221 22.61 29.13 -13.30
C GLU A 221 23.72 28.11 -13.60
N LEU A 222 23.40 26.82 -13.54
CA LEU A 222 24.32 25.71 -13.83
C LEU A 222 24.95 25.83 -15.22
N LEU A 223 24.23 26.42 -16.19
CA LEU A 223 24.63 26.55 -17.59
C LEU A 223 25.23 27.92 -17.94
N LYS A 224 25.29 28.87 -16.98
CA LYS A 224 25.89 30.18 -17.21
C LYS A 224 27.38 30.08 -17.49
N GLY A 225 27.82 30.78 -18.54
CA GLY A 225 29.23 30.88 -18.89
C GLY A 225 29.80 29.68 -19.65
N ARG A 226 28.94 28.80 -20.16
CA ARG A 226 29.34 27.59 -20.89
C ARG A 226 28.76 27.57 -22.31
#